data_47ed529fe2494cb09a4d4017574bb86a
#
_entry.id   47ed529fe2494cb09a4d4017574bb86a
#
_cell.length_a   1.000
_cell.length_b   1.000
_cell.length_c   1.000
_cell.angle_alpha   90.00
_cell.angle_beta   90.00
_cell.angle_gamma   90.00
#
_symmetry.space_group_name_H-M   'P 1'
#
loop_
_entity.id
_entity.type
_entity.pdbx_description
1 polymer ?
#
loop_
_entity_poly.entity_id
_entity_poly.type
_entity_poly.pdbx_seq_one_letter_code
_entity_poly.pdbx_strand_id
1 'polypeptide(L)'
;MNKLAVTVWNYKGGVGKTTICLLLAQIAAQNGLKVLAVDLDEQKNLAETLKLSSHMFPSIEVRTTLNDNYADENFNFYVIDTHPSKDETIKRALKFADIVLVPVLGDYNSLINLRSVLDYIYNSGVGTEQAVLVKNCMTKTKLAAEVEKVLDEQHYLVADSLPRSNLLAKNIASGNNWDKFMRANQKAQFIKLYT
;
A
#
# COMPACT_ATOMS: atom_id res chain seq x y z
N MET A 1 1.83 -17.42 14.56
CA MET A 1 2.01 -16.00 14.20
C MET A 1 0.67 -15.49 13.67
N ASN A 2 0.24 -14.31 14.08
CA ASN A 2 -0.97 -13.71 13.52
C ASN A 2 -0.72 -13.39 12.04
N LYS A 3 -1.73 -13.65 11.21
CA LYS A 3 -1.71 -13.26 9.80
C LYS A 3 -2.15 -11.81 9.70
N LEU A 4 -1.58 -11.05 8.77
CA LEU A 4 -1.97 -9.68 8.51
C LEU A 4 -2.19 -9.48 7.01
N ALA A 5 -3.37 -9.00 6.65
CA ALA A 5 -3.75 -8.66 5.28
C ALA A 5 -3.87 -7.15 5.11
N VAL A 6 -3.14 -6.61 4.14
CA VAL A 6 -3.13 -5.18 3.82
C VAL A 6 -3.56 -4.99 2.36
N THR A 7 -4.62 -4.23 2.15
CA THR A 7 -5.04 -3.79 0.82
C THR A 7 -4.67 -2.32 0.62
N VAL A 8 -4.04 -2.00 -0.50
CA VAL A 8 -3.74 -0.61 -0.87
C VAL A 8 -4.72 -0.17 -1.96
N TRP A 9 -5.60 0.77 -1.63
CA TRP A 9 -6.63 1.20 -2.56
C TRP A 9 -6.84 2.72 -2.59
N ASN A 10 -7.05 3.22 -3.77
CA ASN A 10 -7.62 4.52 -4.09
C ASN A 10 -8.09 4.46 -5.55
N TYR A 11 -9.26 5.02 -5.87
CA TYR A 11 -9.75 5.03 -7.25
C TYR A 11 -8.98 6.01 -8.16
N LYS A 12 -8.14 6.89 -7.62
CA LYS A 12 -7.25 7.77 -8.39
C LYS A 12 -6.04 6.97 -8.88
N GLY A 13 -5.75 7.06 -10.18
CA GLY A 13 -4.52 6.52 -10.77
C GLY A 13 -3.27 7.32 -10.35
N GLY A 14 -2.10 6.67 -10.33
CA GLY A 14 -0.83 7.34 -10.09
C GLY A 14 -0.55 7.80 -8.66
N VAL A 15 -1.37 7.41 -7.67
CA VAL A 15 -1.19 7.76 -6.26
C VAL A 15 -0.14 6.90 -5.54
N GLY A 16 0.46 5.91 -6.22
CA GLY A 16 1.54 5.07 -5.70
C GLY A 16 1.10 3.78 -5.02
N LYS A 17 -0.10 3.24 -5.33
CA LYS A 17 -0.58 1.96 -4.79
C LYS A 17 0.45 0.84 -4.95
N THR A 18 0.81 0.53 -6.17
CA THR A 18 1.80 -0.50 -6.52
C THR A 18 3.15 -0.30 -5.83
N THR A 19 3.62 0.95 -5.75
CA THR A 19 4.88 1.27 -5.05
C THR A 19 4.81 0.94 -3.57
N ILE A 20 3.70 1.27 -2.91
CA ILE A 20 3.48 0.96 -1.49
C ILE A 20 3.40 -0.55 -1.30
N CYS A 21 2.64 -1.27 -2.13
CA CYS A 21 2.55 -2.74 -2.07
C CYS A 21 3.92 -3.39 -2.22
N LEU A 22 4.72 -2.94 -3.18
CA LEU A 22 6.08 -3.45 -3.39
C LEU A 22 6.96 -3.26 -2.17
N LEU A 23 6.98 -2.05 -1.60
CA LEU A 23 7.77 -1.74 -0.40
C LEU A 23 7.35 -2.61 0.77
N LEU A 24 6.05 -2.74 1.02
CA LEU A 24 5.52 -3.57 2.10
C LEU A 24 5.92 -5.04 1.93
N ALA A 25 5.77 -5.61 0.72
CA ALA A 25 6.14 -6.99 0.43
C ALA A 25 7.64 -7.24 0.71
N GLN A 26 8.50 -6.36 0.22
CA GLN A 26 9.94 -6.50 0.39
C GLN A 26 10.38 -6.31 1.85
N ILE A 27 9.80 -5.34 2.58
CA ILE A 27 10.06 -5.13 4.01
C ILE A 27 9.64 -6.35 4.81
N ALA A 28 8.45 -6.88 4.58
CA ALA A 28 7.96 -8.06 5.27
C ALA A 28 8.88 -9.27 5.04
N ALA A 29 9.28 -9.50 3.79
CA ALA A 29 10.21 -10.57 3.43
C ALA A 29 11.59 -10.41 4.10
N GLN A 30 12.13 -9.20 4.17
CA GLN A 30 13.39 -8.91 4.88
C GLN A 30 13.31 -9.16 6.39
N ASN A 31 12.11 -9.03 6.96
CA ASN A 31 11.87 -9.37 8.36
C ASN A 31 11.51 -10.87 8.57
N GLY A 32 11.75 -11.70 7.58
CA GLY A 32 11.59 -13.16 7.68
C GLY A 32 10.16 -13.66 7.53
N LEU A 33 9.23 -12.81 7.10
CA LEU A 33 7.85 -13.22 6.87
C LEU A 33 7.69 -13.92 5.51
N LYS A 34 6.77 -14.89 5.47
CA LYS A 34 6.27 -15.44 4.21
C LYS A 34 5.18 -14.53 3.69
N VAL A 35 5.40 -13.98 2.51
CA VAL A 35 4.54 -12.94 1.92
C VAL A 35 3.77 -13.50 0.73
N LEU A 36 2.47 -13.24 0.68
CA LEU A 36 1.67 -13.37 -0.53
C LEU A 36 1.36 -11.96 -1.06
N ALA A 37 1.89 -11.64 -2.23
CA ALA A 37 1.57 -10.42 -2.95
C ALA A 37 0.52 -10.73 -4.02
N VAL A 38 -0.63 -10.05 -3.95
CA VAL A 38 -1.73 -10.22 -4.89
C VAL A 38 -1.85 -8.97 -5.75
N ASP A 39 -1.63 -9.11 -7.06
CA ASP A 39 -1.72 -8.01 -8.03
C ASP A 39 -3.03 -8.10 -8.80
N LEU A 40 -4.00 -7.27 -8.42
CA LEU A 40 -5.32 -7.19 -9.05
C LEU A 40 -5.40 -6.15 -10.18
N ASP A 41 -4.31 -5.39 -10.42
CA ASP A 41 -4.26 -4.45 -11.54
C ASP A 41 -4.01 -5.21 -12.85
N GLU A 42 -4.74 -4.87 -13.90
CA GLU A 42 -4.55 -5.47 -15.24
C GLU A 42 -3.16 -5.21 -15.81
N GLN A 43 -2.51 -4.13 -15.40
CA GLN A 43 -1.15 -3.77 -15.82
C GLN A 43 -0.06 -4.67 -15.23
N LYS A 44 -0.37 -5.44 -14.15
CA LYS A 44 0.55 -6.40 -13.49
C LYS A 44 1.91 -5.81 -13.08
N ASN A 45 1.96 -4.52 -12.78
CA ASN A 45 3.20 -3.82 -12.45
C ASN A 45 3.87 -4.35 -11.17
N LEU A 46 3.08 -4.71 -10.14
CA LEU A 46 3.61 -5.32 -8.92
C LEU A 46 4.21 -6.70 -9.21
N ALA A 47 3.45 -7.54 -9.92
CA ALA A 47 3.85 -8.91 -10.23
C ALA A 47 5.15 -8.95 -11.06
N GLU A 48 5.25 -8.15 -12.10
CA GLU A 48 6.44 -8.07 -12.94
C GLU A 48 7.66 -7.57 -12.17
N THR A 49 7.49 -6.53 -11.34
CA THR A 49 8.59 -5.96 -10.54
C THR A 49 9.09 -6.96 -9.49
N LEU A 50 8.19 -7.64 -8.78
CA LEU A 50 8.58 -8.66 -7.80
C LEU A 50 9.26 -9.86 -8.46
N LYS A 51 8.84 -10.25 -9.66
CA LYS A 51 9.51 -11.29 -10.45
C LYS A 51 10.97 -10.94 -10.76
N LEU A 52 11.26 -9.70 -11.12
CA LEU A 52 12.63 -9.23 -11.35
C LEU A 52 13.51 -9.31 -10.10
N SER A 53 12.94 -9.15 -8.92
CA SER A 53 13.64 -9.20 -7.64
C SER A 53 13.50 -10.53 -6.88
N SER A 54 12.92 -11.57 -7.50
CA SER A 54 12.62 -12.86 -6.86
C SER A 54 13.83 -13.56 -6.25
N HIS A 55 15.02 -13.41 -6.86
CA HIS A 55 16.27 -13.95 -6.33
C HIS A 55 16.69 -13.32 -4.98
N MET A 56 16.27 -12.08 -4.68
CA MET A 56 16.56 -11.40 -3.42
C MET A 56 15.48 -11.66 -2.35
N PHE A 57 14.26 -11.96 -2.78
CA PHE A 57 13.09 -12.12 -1.90
C PHE A 57 12.37 -13.45 -2.18
N PRO A 58 13.02 -14.62 -1.95
CA PRO A 58 12.42 -15.92 -2.26
C PRO A 58 11.20 -16.26 -1.39
N SER A 59 10.97 -15.54 -0.30
CA SER A 59 9.80 -15.70 0.57
C SER A 59 8.56 -14.95 0.10
N ILE A 60 8.62 -14.22 -1.04
CA ILE A 60 7.47 -13.55 -1.65
C ILE A 60 6.92 -14.45 -2.75
N GLU A 61 5.67 -14.90 -2.59
CA GLU A 61 4.88 -15.49 -3.67
C GLU A 61 3.97 -14.42 -4.29
N VAL A 62 3.79 -14.48 -5.61
CA VAL A 62 2.98 -13.50 -6.35
C VAL A 62 1.83 -14.20 -7.04
N ARG A 63 0.63 -13.65 -6.88
CA ARG A 63 -0.59 -14.09 -7.58
C ARG A 63 -1.32 -12.90 -8.21
N THR A 64 -2.18 -13.18 -9.18
CA THR A 64 -2.92 -12.16 -9.94
C THR A 64 -4.43 -12.26 -9.77
N THR A 65 -4.88 -13.11 -8.85
CA THR A 65 -6.28 -13.28 -8.50
C THR A 65 -6.43 -13.37 -6.99
N LEU A 66 -7.51 -12.85 -6.45
CA LEU A 66 -7.85 -13.00 -5.04
C LEU A 66 -8.70 -14.26 -4.86
N ASN A 67 -8.27 -15.17 -3.98
CA ASN A 67 -8.99 -16.38 -3.62
C ASN A 67 -9.45 -16.27 -2.15
N ASP A 68 -10.67 -16.63 -1.86
CA ASP A 68 -11.24 -16.58 -0.51
C ASP A 68 -10.57 -17.57 0.46
N ASN A 69 -9.88 -18.59 -0.06
CA ASN A 69 -9.15 -19.59 0.75
C ASN A 69 -7.74 -19.17 1.15
N TYR A 70 -7.27 -17.97 0.81
CA TYR A 70 -5.92 -17.52 1.19
C TYR A 70 -5.70 -17.47 2.70
N ALA A 71 -6.76 -17.30 3.49
CA ALA A 71 -6.69 -17.37 4.95
C ALA A 71 -6.16 -18.72 5.48
N ASP A 72 -6.31 -19.81 4.72
CA ASP A 72 -5.91 -21.17 5.10
C ASP A 72 -4.46 -21.49 4.68
N GLU A 73 -3.84 -20.64 3.87
CA GLU A 73 -2.48 -20.83 3.38
C GLU A 73 -1.42 -20.39 4.39
N ASN A 74 -0.22 -20.97 4.27
CA ASN A 74 0.87 -20.74 5.22
C ASN A 74 1.67 -19.46 4.89
N PHE A 75 0.98 -18.30 4.80
CA PHE A 75 1.59 -16.98 4.71
C PHE A 75 1.36 -16.21 6.02
N ASN A 76 2.31 -15.31 6.34
CA ASN A 76 2.22 -14.44 7.51
C ASN A 76 1.69 -13.06 7.13
N PHE A 77 1.98 -12.62 5.89
CA PHE A 77 1.65 -11.29 5.40
C PHE A 77 1.04 -11.36 4.00
N TYR A 78 -0.06 -10.66 3.82
CA TYR A 78 -0.76 -10.52 2.55
C TYR A 78 -0.75 -9.06 2.15
N VAL A 79 -0.29 -8.75 0.95
CA VAL A 79 -0.36 -7.41 0.39
C VAL A 79 -1.08 -7.44 -0.95
N ILE A 80 -2.12 -6.61 -1.08
CA ILE A 80 -3.03 -6.62 -2.21
C ILE A 80 -2.94 -5.27 -2.92
N ASP A 81 -2.40 -5.30 -4.14
CA ASP A 81 -2.40 -4.16 -5.08
C ASP A 81 -3.67 -4.16 -5.91
N THR A 82 -4.24 -2.99 -6.10
CA THR A 82 -5.54 -2.83 -6.71
C THR A 82 -5.51 -1.83 -7.87
N HIS A 83 -6.36 -2.07 -8.87
CA HIS A 83 -6.62 -1.09 -9.91
C HIS A 83 -7.53 0.06 -9.43
N PRO A 84 -7.54 1.21 -10.10
CA PRO A 84 -8.30 2.39 -9.71
C PRO A 84 -9.79 2.29 -10.13
N SER A 85 -10.54 1.39 -9.53
CA SER A 85 -11.95 1.13 -9.83
C SER A 85 -12.77 0.93 -8.55
N LYS A 86 -14.09 0.82 -8.70
CA LYS A 86 -15.08 0.59 -7.63
C LYS A 86 -15.96 -0.64 -7.94
N ASP A 87 -15.34 -1.71 -8.42
CA ASP A 87 -16.03 -2.96 -8.77
C ASP A 87 -16.06 -3.99 -7.62
N GLU A 88 -16.66 -5.16 -7.90
CA GLU A 88 -16.78 -6.23 -6.90
C GLU A 88 -15.44 -6.86 -6.51
N THR A 89 -14.44 -6.86 -7.40
CA THR A 89 -13.09 -7.33 -7.09
C THR A 89 -12.46 -6.47 -6.02
N ILE A 90 -12.62 -5.15 -6.15
CA ILE A 90 -12.14 -4.19 -5.15
C ILE A 90 -12.88 -4.35 -3.82
N LYS A 91 -14.22 -4.49 -3.84
CA LYS A 91 -14.97 -4.72 -2.59
C LYS A 91 -14.52 -6.00 -1.87
N ARG A 92 -14.23 -7.07 -2.61
CA ARG A 92 -13.68 -8.30 -2.02
C ARG A 92 -12.30 -8.06 -1.43
N ALA A 93 -11.41 -7.36 -2.12
CA ALA A 93 -10.08 -7.01 -1.62
C ALA A 93 -10.16 -6.14 -0.36
N LEU A 94 -11.07 -5.18 -0.30
CA LEU A 94 -11.29 -4.34 0.88
C LEU A 94 -11.79 -5.17 2.07
N LYS A 95 -12.76 -6.07 1.85
CA LYS A 95 -13.30 -6.95 2.92
C LYS A 95 -12.30 -7.98 3.42
N PHE A 96 -11.37 -8.39 2.58
CA PHE A 96 -10.33 -9.35 2.95
C PHE A 96 -9.26 -8.73 3.86
N ALA A 97 -9.09 -7.41 3.82
CA ALA A 97 -8.03 -6.71 4.51
C ALA A 97 -8.31 -6.50 6.00
N ASP A 98 -7.29 -6.72 6.83
CA ASP A 98 -7.27 -6.23 8.22
C ASP A 98 -7.02 -4.72 8.24
N ILE A 99 -6.21 -4.22 7.27
CA ILE A 99 -5.88 -2.81 7.13
C ILE A 99 -6.02 -2.40 5.66
N VAL A 100 -6.66 -1.26 5.43
CA VAL A 100 -6.75 -0.61 4.11
C VAL A 100 -5.87 0.64 4.11
N LEU A 101 -4.80 0.64 3.31
CA LEU A 101 -3.97 1.81 3.11
C LEU A 101 -4.52 2.66 1.96
N VAL A 102 -4.74 3.93 2.25
CA VAL A 102 -5.28 4.91 1.30
C VAL A 102 -4.21 5.95 0.98
N PRO A 103 -3.48 5.82 -0.14
CA PRO A 103 -2.48 6.81 -0.54
C PRO A 103 -3.14 8.14 -0.90
N VAL A 104 -2.64 9.23 -0.30
CA VAL A 104 -3.09 10.61 -0.54
C VAL A 104 -1.90 11.44 -0.99
N LEU A 105 -2.01 12.12 -2.13
CA LEU A 105 -0.99 13.04 -2.63
C LEU A 105 -1.17 14.43 -2.03
N GLY A 106 -0.09 15.23 -1.98
CA GLY A 106 -0.11 16.62 -1.54
C GLY A 106 -0.71 17.57 -2.59
N ASP A 107 -1.85 17.20 -3.17
CA ASP A 107 -2.58 18.02 -4.14
C ASP A 107 -4.06 18.20 -3.74
N TYR A 108 -4.67 19.29 -4.22
CA TYR A 108 -6.04 19.66 -3.89
C TYR A 108 -7.08 18.62 -4.35
N ASN A 109 -6.86 17.98 -5.50
CA ASN A 109 -7.77 16.96 -6.01
C ASN A 109 -7.82 15.72 -5.12
N SER A 110 -6.68 15.34 -4.52
CA SER A 110 -6.62 14.22 -3.58
C SER A 110 -7.44 14.53 -2.31
N LEU A 111 -7.39 15.77 -1.83
CA LEU A 111 -8.16 16.20 -0.67
C LEU A 111 -9.67 16.24 -0.96
N ILE A 112 -10.10 16.85 -2.08
CA ILE A 112 -11.51 16.92 -2.47
C ILE A 112 -12.13 15.53 -2.57
N ASN A 113 -11.39 14.59 -3.14
CA ASN A 113 -11.88 13.24 -3.40
C ASN A 113 -11.80 12.32 -2.17
N LEU A 114 -11.11 12.72 -1.11
CA LEU A 114 -10.85 11.86 0.05
C LEU A 114 -12.14 11.35 0.69
N ARG A 115 -13.15 12.22 0.87
CA ARG A 115 -14.44 11.81 1.42
C ARG A 115 -15.09 10.70 0.60
N SER A 116 -15.14 10.85 -0.72
CA SER A 116 -15.72 9.83 -1.61
C SER A 116 -14.94 8.51 -1.60
N VAL A 117 -13.62 8.56 -1.36
CA VAL A 117 -12.78 7.38 -1.16
C VAL A 117 -13.19 6.66 0.12
N LEU A 118 -13.24 7.38 1.23
CA LEU A 118 -13.57 6.82 2.53
C LEU A 118 -15.00 6.30 2.59
N ASP A 119 -15.97 7.05 2.04
CA ASP A 119 -17.37 6.61 1.95
C ASP A 119 -17.47 5.26 1.20
N TYR A 120 -16.69 5.07 0.12
CA TYR A 120 -16.70 3.80 -0.60
C TYR A 120 -16.10 2.65 0.23
N ILE A 121 -15.00 2.90 0.95
CA ILE A 121 -14.36 1.92 1.84
C ILE A 121 -15.35 1.48 2.92
N TYR A 122 -15.98 2.44 3.62
CA TYR A 122 -16.93 2.15 4.70
C TYR A 122 -18.19 1.44 4.19
N ASN A 123 -18.72 1.86 3.05
CA ASN A 123 -19.86 1.18 2.40
C ASN A 123 -19.50 -0.22 1.90
N SER A 124 -18.22 -0.54 1.79
CA SER A 124 -17.75 -1.89 1.50
C SER A 124 -17.64 -2.77 2.74
N GLY A 125 -17.97 -2.26 3.93
CA GLY A 125 -17.98 -3.00 5.19
C GLY A 125 -16.65 -2.96 5.97
N VAL A 126 -15.77 -2.03 5.64
CA VAL A 126 -14.49 -1.78 6.35
C VAL A 126 -14.74 -0.78 7.48
N GLY A 127 -14.24 -1.07 8.68
CA GLY A 127 -14.34 -0.14 9.82
C GLY A 127 -13.42 1.08 9.67
N THR A 128 -13.75 2.16 10.39
CA THR A 128 -12.95 3.39 10.36
C THR A 128 -11.54 3.19 10.90
N GLU A 129 -11.39 2.29 11.87
CA GLU A 129 -10.13 1.89 12.48
C GLU A 129 -9.22 1.05 11.57
N GLN A 130 -9.77 0.51 10.49
CA GLN A 130 -9.03 -0.29 9.52
C GLN A 130 -8.48 0.56 8.35
N ALA A 131 -9.01 1.77 8.15
CA ALA A 131 -8.59 2.67 7.06
C ALA A 131 -7.47 3.60 7.53
N VAL A 132 -6.30 3.50 6.92
CA VAL A 132 -5.12 4.30 7.24
C VAL A 132 -4.74 5.17 6.04
N LEU A 133 -4.74 6.49 6.23
CA LEU A 133 -4.30 7.44 5.20
C LEU A 133 -2.76 7.45 5.13
N VAL A 134 -2.22 7.29 3.94
CA VAL A 134 -0.77 7.35 3.70
C VAL A 134 -0.44 8.63 2.94
N LYS A 135 0.23 9.56 3.60
CA LYS A 135 0.76 10.78 2.96
C LYS A 135 1.84 10.37 1.96
N ASN A 136 1.51 10.31 0.68
CA ASN A 136 2.42 9.83 -0.35
C ASN A 136 2.92 10.96 -1.26
N CYS A 137 4.21 10.93 -1.61
CA CYS A 137 4.85 11.91 -2.49
C CYS A 137 4.63 13.36 -2.05
N MET A 138 4.54 13.64 -0.75
CA MET A 138 4.44 15.00 -0.24
C MET A 138 5.64 15.83 -0.67
N THR A 139 5.38 16.97 -1.26
CA THR A 139 6.39 17.92 -1.74
C THR A 139 6.54 19.07 -0.76
N LYS A 140 7.67 19.82 -0.83
CA LYS A 140 7.89 20.99 0.03
C LYS A 140 7.18 22.24 -0.54
N THR A 141 5.88 22.13 -0.84
CA THR A 141 5.04 23.23 -1.31
C THR A 141 4.07 23.68 -0.23
N LYS A 142 3.60 24.93 -0.29
CA LYS A 142 2.57 25.42 0.63
C LYS A 142 1.31 24.57 0.56
N LEU A 143 0.89 24.20 -0.64
CA LEU A 143 -0.30 23.36 -0.86
C LEU A 143 -0.16 21.97 -0.18
N ALA A 144 0.99 21.32 -0.33
CA ALA A 144 1.21 20.03 0.32
C ALA A 144 1.19 20.15 1.86
N ALA A 145 1.74 21.23 2.41
CA ALA A 145 1.68 21.50 3.85
C ALA A 145 0.25 21.76 4.34
N GLU A 146 -0.58 22.44 3.55
CA GLU A 146 -2.02 22.62 3.85
C GLU A 146 -2.77 21.30 3.82
N VAL A 147 -2.54 20.46 2.80
CA VAL A 147 -3.13 19.12 2.71
C VAL A 147 -2.70 18.28 3.90
N GLU A 148 -1.42 18.28 4.26
CA GLU A 148 -0.88 17.55 5.39
C GLU A 148 -1.56 17.95 6.71
N LYS A 149 -1.70 19.27 6.93
CA LYS A 149 -2.41 19.82 8.09
C LYS A 149 -3.87 19.34 8.16
N VAL A 150 -4.60 19.38 7.04
CA VAL A 150 -5.98 18.91 6.98
C VAL A 150 -6.07 17.43 7.29
N LEU A 151 -5.15 16.60 6.78
CA LEU A 151 -5.12 15.16 7.06
C LEU A 151 -4.85 14.88 8.55
N ASP A 152 -3.94 15.62 9.18
CA ASP A 152 -3.59 15.46 10.60
C ASP A 152 -4.69 15.95 11.55
N GLU A 153 -5.54 16.88 11.11
CA GLU A 153 -6.70 17.37 11.87
C GLU A 153 -7.93 16.45 11.78
N GLN A 154 -7.95 15.49 10.88
CA GLN A 154 -9.03 14.52 10.76
C GLN A 154 -8.88 13.41 11.82
N HIS A 155 -10.00 12.86 12.28
CA HIS A 155 -10.01 11.71 13.21
C HIS A 155 -9.67 10.38 12.52
N TYR A 156 -8.81 10.40 11.50
CA TYR A 156 -8.35 9.22 10.78
C TYR A 156 -6.97 8.81 11.26
N LEU A 157 -6.68 7.52 11.13
CA LEU A 157 -5.30 7.04 11.28
C LEU A 157 -4.48 7.54 10.08
N VAL A 158 -3.45 8.33 10.34
CA VAL A 158 -2.58 8.90 9.31
C VAL A 158 -1.18 8.38 9.50
N ALA A 159 -0.67 7.69 8.49
CA ALA A 159 0.73 7.27 8.47
C ALA A 159 1.64 8.42 7.98
N ASP A 160 2.89 8.40 8.42
CA ASP A 160 3.88 9.37 7.97
C ASP A 160 4.15 9.32 6.46
N SER A 161 4.66 10.44 5.93
CA SER A 161 4.78 10.61 4.50
C SER A 161 5.89 9.78 3.87
N LEU A 162 5.57 9.17 2.73
CA LEU A 162 6.55 8.62 1.81
C LEU A 162 7.08 9.74 0.91
N PRO A 163 8.39 9.97 0.86
CA PRO A 163 8.95 11.00 0.01
C PRO A 163 8.85 10.62 -1.47
N ARG A 164 8.67 11.61 -2.33
CA ARG A 164 8.87 11.42 -3.77
C ARG A 164 10.35 11.15 -4.05
N SER A 165 10.65 10.01 -4.64
CA SER A 165 12.03 9.62 -4.96
C SER A 165 12.14 9.04 -6.36
N ASN A 166 12.85 9.75 -7.25
CA ASN A 166 13.19 9.23 -8.57
C ASN A 166 14.17 8.04 -8.50
N LEU A 167 14.97 7.98 -7.43
CA LEU A 167 15.87 6.87 -7.15
C LEU A 167 15.09 5.61 -6.77
N LEU A 168 14.05 5.75 -5.97
CA LEU A 168 13.15 4.64 -5.63
C LEU A 168 12.57 4.01 -6.91
N ALA A 169 12.03 4.83 -7.81
CA ALA A 169 11.47 4.35 -9.07
C ALA A 169 12.50 3.61 -9.94
N LYS A 170 13.72 4.13 -10.07
CA LYS A 170 14.82 3.49 -10.82
C LYS A 170 15.23 2.15 -10.21
N ASN A 171 15.32 2.07 -8.89
CA ASN A 171 15.79 0.85 -8.23
C ASN A 171 14.72 -0.23 -8.16
N ILE A 172 13.46 0.16 -8.03
CA ILE A 172 12.32 -0.73 -8.20
C ILE A 172 12.38 -1.37 -9.60
N ALA A 173 12.52 -0.56 -10.65
CA ALA A 173 12.60 -1.04 -12.02
C ALA A 173 13.83 -1.94 -12.30
N SER A 174 14.91 -1.80 -11.52
CA SER A 174 16.14 -2.57 -11.66
C SER A 174 16.17 -3.82 -10.77
N GLY A 175 15.14 -4.10 -9.99
CA GLY A 175 15.11 -5.18 -9.01
C GLY A 175 16.11 -5.02 -7.85
N ASN A 176 16.61 -3.80 -7.62
CA ASN A 176 17.57 -3.51 -6.57
C ASN A 176 16.88 -3.32 -5.21
N ASN A 177 17.65 -3.52 -4.15
CA ASN A 177 17.20 -3.36 -2.79
C ASN A 177 16.80 -1.87 -2.51
N TRP A 178 15.54 -1.64 -2.17
CA TRP A 178 14.99 -0.34 -1.79
C TRP A 178 15.59 0.22 -0.50
N ASP A 179 16.27 -0.61 0.28
CA ASP A 179 16.79 -0.35 1.63
C ASP A 179 17.70 0.89 1.72
N LYS A 180 18.38 1.20 0.61
CA LYS A 180 19.26 2.37 0.50
C LYS A 180 18.53 3.70 0.37
N PHE A 181 17.19 3.69 0.16
CA PHE A 181 16.42 4.88 -0.22
C PHE A 181 15.40 5.34 0.82
N MET A 182 15.15 4.53 1.84
CA MET A 182 14.32 4.92 2.98
C MET A 182 15.18 5.28 4.19
N ARG A 183 14.87 6.40 4.82
CA ARG A 183 15.49 6.77 6.09
C ARG A 183 15.09 5.77 7.18
N ALA A 184 15.93 5.56 8.18
CA ALA A 184 15.68 4.59 9.26
C ALA A 184 14.32 4.79 9.96
N ASN A 185 13.88 6.05 10.14
CA ASN A 185 12.57 6.38 10.70
C ASN A 185 11.40 5.96 9.80
N GLN A 186 11.53 6.05 8.48
CA GLN A 186 10.51 5.64 7.53
C GLN A 186 10.37 4.11 7.50
N LYS A 187 11.49 3.37 7.60
CA LYS A 187 11.48 1.92 7.79
C LYS A 187 10.76 1.53 9.06
N ALA A 188 11.08 2.19 10.18
CA ALA A 188 10.49 1.93 11.48
C ALA A 188 8.96 2.16 11.48
N GLN A 189 8.45 3.11 10.71
CA GLN A 189 7.03 3.38 10.60
C GLN A 189 6.30 2.29 9.81
N PHE A 190 6.88 1.83 8.70
CA PHE A 190 6.33 0.67 7.99
C PHE A 190 6.36 -0.59 8.85
N ILE A 191 7.41 -0.80 9.65
CA ILE A 191 7.51 -1.93 10.57
C ILE A 191 6.45 -1.82 11.68
N LYS A 192 6.12 -0.63 12.18
CA LYS A 192 5.06 -0.43 13.17
C LYS A 192 3.65 -0.82 12.69
N LEU A 193 3.43 -0.92 11.38
CA LEU A 193 2.21 -1.49 10.84
C LEU A 193 2.13 -3.02 11.04
N TYR A 194 3.22 -3.67 11.52
CA TYR A 194 3.29 -5.11 11.79
C TYR A 194 3.31 -5.47 13.28
N THR A 195 3.54 -4.52 14.15
CA THR A 195 3.60 -4.71 15.59
C THR A 195 2.42 -4.06 16.30
#